data_a64cae23b929628e58e9de1600f604b7
#
_entry.id   a64cae23b929628e58e9de1600f604b7
#
_cell.length_a   1.000
_cell.length_b   1.000
_cell.length_c   1.000
_cell.angle_alpha   90.00
_cell.angle_beta   90.00
_cell.angle_gamma   90.00
#
_symmetry.space_group_name_H-M   'P 1'
#
loop_
_entity.id
_entity.type
_entity.pdbx_description
1 polymer ?
#
loop_
_entity_poly.entity_id
_entity_poly.type
_entity_poly.pdbx_seq_one_letter_code
_entity_poly.pdbx_strand_id
1 'polypeptide(L)'
;MNRRALIISYYFAPQNTIGAIRPTKLAKYLTRLGYDVTVLCGTGMDGKRDAILEKDARELHDVRILNEWNPLRALKERRKSAAPAAVSAPPADTAAPAKRGGLLHRLADSAYIYLRLWTDRSFQHLAVRELKKLEGPFDVVFSTYAPLSVHQAAFWAKKSGLARLWIADFRDEVGMPFRWLEPFQRRYMRMLRKNADLLTAVSNGFLEMMDFSQTGRMLSNGFDREDLPETKNEPARTDDTFRVVYCGHLKEGRRNVACRDIRPMFRALKKAADANLLSLEQLRLVYCGDESELFRAYAAECGLEACVEDHGKVSRAASLALQREADVLLMASWYLRGQKGILTGKLFEYMMMDKPVICCTAGDLAGSELKQVLAETGMGFCCEEAAGESDRQTLEAYTAELLRRWQGKQPLMQEKKEAAVEQYHYVQLAQKLDGWIQELEREDA
;
A
#
# COMPACT_ATOMS: atom_id res chain seq x y z
N MET A 1 20.91 -27.29 8.85
CA MET A 1 21.42 -25.95 8.51
C MET A 1 20.21 -25.04 8.39
N ASN A 2 20.30 -23.79 8.84
CA ASN A 2 19.23 -22.83 8.63
C ASN A 2 19.10 -22.54 7.13
N ARG A 3 17.85 -22.43 6.62
CA ARG A 3 17.61 -21.99 5.24
C ARG A 3 18.10 -20.56 5.07
N ARG A 4 18.64 -20.25 3.89
CA ARG A 4 19.19 -18.93 3.57
C ARG A 4 18.30 -18.23 2.56
N ALA A 5 17.81 -17.05 2.90
CA ALA A 5 16.97 -16.23 2.00
C ALA A 5 17.69 -14.92 1.64
N LEU A 6 17.66 -14.58 0.36
CA LEU A 6 18.14 -13.29 -0.15
C LEU A 6 16.93 -12.43 -0.55
N ILE A 7 16.76 -11.27 0.05
CA ILE A 7 15.72 -10.32 -0.32
C ILE A 7 16.34 -9.16 -1.09
N ILE A 8 15.82 -8.90 -2.30
CA ILE A 8 16.24 -7.75 -3.12
C ILE A 8 15.04 -6.81 -3.25
N SER A 9 15.14 -5.65 -2.65
CA SER A 9 14.12 -4.60 -2.68
C SER A 9 14.77 -3.22 -2.76
N TYR A 10 14.27 -2.34 -3.63
CA TYR A 10 14.77 -0.97 -3.66
C TYR A 10 14.39 -0.19 -2.40
N TYR A 11 13.13 -0.37 -1.95
CA TYR A 11 12.61 0.24 -0.72
C TYR A 11 12.67 -0.78 0.42
N PHE A 12 13.29 -0.36 1.51
CA PHE A 12 13.43 -1.18 2.71
C PHE A 12 13.59 -0.28 3.94
N ALA A 13 13.43 -0.83 5.15
CA ALA A 13 13.74 -0.10 6.38
C ALA A 13 15.15 0.52 6.34
N PRO A 14 15.34 1.70 6.92
CA PRO A 14 14.41 2.50 7.71
C PRO A 14 13.59 3.53 6.90
N GLN A 15 13.45 3.36 5.59
CA GLN A 15 12.80 4.34 4.72
C GLN A 15 11.32 4.48 5.06
N ASN A 16 10.85 5.72 5.29
CA ASN A 16 9.44 6.02 5.49
C ASN A 16 8.70 6.09 4.15
N THR A 17 8.42 4.92 3.61
CA THR A 17 7.63 4.74 2.39
C THR A 17 6.82 3.47 2.46
N ILE A 18 5.62 3.50 1.91
CA ILE A 18 4.72 2.32 1.83
C ILE A 18 5.44 1.12 1.19
N GLY A 19 6.32 1.39 0.23
CA GLY A 19 7.12 0.36 -0.43
C GLY A 19 8.09 -0.38 0.44
N ALA A 20 8.50 0.18 1.59
CA ALA A 20 9.44 -0.45 2.51
C ALA A 20 8.75 -1.42 3.50
N ILE A 21 7.45 -1.23 3.76
CA ILE A 21 6.73 -2.01 4.78
C ILE A 21 6.77 -3.51 4.46
N ARG A 22 6.28 -3.89 3.30
CA ARG A 22 6.15 -5.29 2.89
C ARG A 22 7.48 -6.07 2.93
N PRO A 23 8.55 -5.64 2.24
CA PRO A 23 9.81 -6.38 2.27
C PRO A 23 10.45 -6.43 3.65
N THR A 24 10.30 -5.37 4.47
CA THR A 24 10.81 -5.37 5.85
C THR A 24 10.06 -6.36 6.71
N LYS A 25 8.72 -6.39 6.65
CA LYS A 25 7.91 -7.32 7.42
C LYS A 25 8.14 -8.78 6.99
N LEU A 26 8.20 -9.05 5.69
CA LEU A 26 8.51 -10.40 5.21
C LEU A 26 9.91 -10.84 5.67
N ALA A 27 10.92 -9.98 5.59
CA ALA A 27 12.27 -10.26 6.10
C ALA A 27 12.24 -10.61 7.60
N LYS A 28 11.60 -9.76 8.42
CA LYS A 28 11.43 -9.98 9.87
C LYS A 28 10.84 -11.37 10.16
N TYR A 29 9.71 -11.68 9.55
CA TYR A 29 8.99 -12.92 9.86
C TYR A 29 9.65 -14.16 9.25
N LEU A 30 10.34 -14.07 8.11
CA LEU A 30 11.20 -15.16 7.62
C LEU A 30 12.36 -15.42 8.58
N THR A 31 12.99 -14.38 9.13
CA THR A 31 14.01 -14.53 10.18
C THR A 31 13.46 -15.25 11.40
N ARG A 32 12.26 -14.89 11.86
CA ARG A 32 11.56 -15.55 12.97
C ARG A 32 11.16 -17.01 12.67
N LEU A 33 10.98 -17.35 11.39
CA LEU A 33 10.78 -18.75 10.93
C LEU A 33 12.10 -19.53 10.80
N GLY A 34 13.23 -18.93 11.16
CA GLY A 34 14.53 -19.60 11.18
C GLY A 34 15.36 -19.46 9.91
N TYR A 35 14.98 -18.54 9.00
CA TYR A 35 15.82 -18.22 7.85
C TYR A 35 16.99 -17.31 8.24
N ASP A 36 18.17 -17.59 7.66
CA ASP A 36 19.27 -16.63 7.62
C ASP A 36 19.02 -15.66 6.45
N VAL A 37 18.53 -14.45 6.79
CA VAL A 37 18.05 -13.47 5.81
C VAL A 37 19.12 -12.42 5.52
N THR A 38 19.55 -12.34 4.26
CA THR A 38 20.35 -11.24 3.72
C THR A 38 19.48 -10.30 2.89
N VAL A 39 19.57 -9.00 3.11
CA VAL A 39 18.81 -7.99 2.37
C VAL A 39 19.76 -7.09 1.56
N LEU A 40 19.44 -6.91 0.27
CA LEU A 40 20.03 -5.88 -0.58
C LEU A 40 18.99 -4.81 -0.89
N CYS A 41 19.24 -3.57 -0.52
CA CYS A 41 18.28 -2.48 -0.75
C CYS A 41 18.95 -1.17 -1.19
N GLY A 42 18.18 -0.26 -1.77
CA GLY A 42 18.63 1.08 -2.15
C GLY A 42 18.54 2.09 -1.00
N THR A 43 19.04 3.29 -1.22
CA THR A 43 19.00 4.39 -0.23
C THR A 43 17.63 5.08 -0.15
N GLY A 44 16.74 4.85 -1.13
CA GLY A 44 15.42 5.48 -1.21
C GLY A 44 15.45 6.93 -1.70
N MET A 45 14.26 7.55 -1.77
CA MET A 45 14.07 8.85 -2.43
C MET A 45 14.06 10.05 -1.48
N ASP A 46 13.67 9.91 -0.23
CA ASP A 46 13.29 11.04 0.63
C ASP A 46 14.13 11.25 1.89
N GLY A 47 15.00 10.32 2.24
CA GLY A 47 15.81 10.38 3.46
C GLY A 47 15.00 10.39 4.79
N LYS A 48 13.68 10.28 4.72
CA LYS A 48 12.80 10.17 5.89
C LYS A 48 12.87 8.76 6.46
N ARG A 49 12.92 8.65 7.78
CA ARG A 49 13.01 7.38 8.50
C ARG A 49 11.68 7.06 9.19
N ASP A 50 11.34 5.78 9.24
CA ASP A 50 10.23 5.23 10.00
C ASP A 50 10.79 4.42 11.18
N ALA A 51 10.51 4.86 12.40
CA ALA A 51 11.05 4.24 13.61
C ALA A 51 10.50 2.82 13.85
N ILE A 52 9.28 2.54 13.38
CA ILE A 52 8.66 1.21 13.50
C ILE A 52 9.42 0.24 12.60
N LEU A 53 9.62 0.59 11.32
CA LEU A 53 10.36 -0.25 10.39
C LEU A 53 11.85 -0.38 10.79
N GLU A 54 12.42 0.66 11.38
CA GLU A 54 13.79 0.60 11.91
C GLU A 54 13.92 -0.41 13.05
N LYS A 55 12.93 -0.48 13.95
CA LYS A 55 12.87 -1.50 15.00
C LYS A 55 12.84 -2.90 14.41
N ASP A 56 12.01 -3.14 13.40
CA ASP A 56 11.93 -4.44 12.73
C ASP A 56 13.25 -4.85 12.05
N ALA A 57 13.91 -3.88 11.40
CA ALA A 57 15.19 -4.15 10.73
C ALA A 57 16.33 -4.51 11.68
N ARG A 58 16.24 -4.17 12.96
CA ARG A 58 17.22 -4.57 13.99
C ARG A 58 17.22 -6.07 14.29
N GLU A 59 16.15 -6.77 13.93
CA GLU A 59 16.08 -8.24 14.06
C GLU A 59 16.89 -8.96 12.95
N LEU A 60 17.30 -8.24 11.91
CA LEU A 60 18.02 -8.79 10.76
C LEU A 60 19.53 -8.64 10.95
N HIS A 61 20.26 -9.69 10.62
CA HIS A 61 21.73 -9.72 10.78
C HIS A 61 22.49 -9.06 9.62
N ASP A 62 21.97 -9.17 8.38
CA ASP A 62 22.67 -8.68 7.18
C ASP A 62 21.76 -7.83 6.30
N VAL A 63 21.82 -6.51 6.47
CA VAL A 63 21.12 -5.54 5.63
C VAL A 63 22.13 -4.64 4.93
N ARG A 64 22.27 -4.80 3.61
CA ARG A 64 23.22 -4.07 2.77
C ARG A 64 22.53 -2.98 2.00
N ILE A 65 22.76 -1.73 2.40
CA ILE A 65 22.21 -0.55 1.73
C ILE A 65 23.17 -0.14 0.62
N LEU A 66 22.71 -0.20 -0.63
CA LEU A 66 23.47 0.19 -1.80
C LEU A 66 23.35 1.70 -2.01
N ASN A 67 24.48 2.38 -2.04
CA ASN A 67 24.51 3.83 -2.25
C ASN A 67 24.51 4.14 -3.76
N GLU A 68 23.33 3.96 -4.38
CA GLU A 68 23.14 4.22 -5.79
C GLU A 68 23.18 5.74 -6.10
N TRP A 69 23.69 6.06 -7.29
CA TRP A 69 23.62 7.43 -7.79
C TRP A 69 22.19 7.77 -8.20
N ASN A 70 21.56 8.71 -7.48
CA ASN A 70 20.19 9.15 -7.67
C ASN A 70 20.13 10.67 -7.92
N PRO A 71 20.18 11.11 -9.21
CA PRO A 71 20.16 12.52 -9.55
C PRO A 71 18.84 13.22 -9.21
N LEU A 72 17.73 12.47 -9.14
CA LEU A 72 16.43 13.02 -8.74
C LEU A 72 16.43 13.39 -7.26
N ARG A 73 17.08 12.60 -6.41
CA ARG A 73 17.29 12.92 -5.00
C ARG A 73 18.12 14.19 -4.85
N ALA A 74 19.23 14.30 -5.56
CA ALA A 74 20.08 15.49 -5.55
C ALA A 74 19.34 16.76 -5.99
N LEU A 75 18.49 16.67 -7.03
CA LEU A 75 17.64 17.77 -7.46
C LEU A 75 16.58 18.16 -6.43
N LYS A 76 15.97 17.20 -5.77
CA LYS A 76 14.95 17.41 -4.73
C LYS A 76 15.56 18.05 -3.46
N GLU A 77 16.76 17.63 -3.07
CA GLU A 77 17.50 18.21 -1.96
C GLU A 77 17.90 19.66 -2.24
N ARG A 78 18.38 19.97 -3.46
CA ARG A 78 18.68 21.36 -3.90
C ARG A 78 17.46 22.25 -3.93
N ARG A 79 16.28 21.73 -4.32
CA ARG A 79 15.03 22.51 -4.29
C ARG A 79 14.56 22.78 -2.86
N LYS A 80 14.74 21.85 -1.93
CA LYS A 80 14.43 22.05 -0.52
C LYS A 80 15.33 23.10 0.16
N SER A 81 16.60 23.17 -0.23
CA SER A 81 17.54 24.16 0.29
C SER A 81 17.37 25.55 -0.32
N ALA A 82 16.68 25.66 -1.48
CA ALA A 82 16.51 26.92 -2.21
C ALA A 82 15.10 27.56 -2.03
N ALA A 83 14.15 26.91 -1.37
CA ALA A 83 12.79 27.42 -1.19
C ALA A 83 12.55 27.85 0.26
N PRO A 84 12.05 29.08 0.52
CA PRO A 84 11.40 29.38 1.78
C PRO A 84 10.17 28.48 1.92
N ALA A 85 9.84 28.07 3.15
CA ALA A 85 8.81 27.09 3.48
C ALA A 85 7.47 27.40 2.76
N ALA A 86 7.18 26.68 1.68
CA ALA A 86 5.88 26.72 1.02
C ALA A 86 5.69 25.44 0.18
N VAL A 87 4.61 24.74 0.50
CA VAL A 87 3.85 23.77 -0.32
C VAL A 87 4.64 22.59 -0.92
N SER A 88 4.48 21.44 -0.29
CA SER A 88 4.97 20.16 -0.77
C SER A 88 4.20 19.70 -2.01
N ALA A 89 4.89 19.53 -3.13
CA ALA A 89 4.34 18.84 -4.29
C ALA A 89 4.13 17.34 -3.98
N PRO A 90 3.08 16.71 -4.54
CA PRO A 90 2.75 15.31 -4.27
C PRO A 90 3.81 14.35 -4.84
N PRO A 91 3.96 13.15 -4.24
CA PRO A 91 4.83 12.11 -4.79
C PRO A 91 4.31 11.69 -6.18
N ALA A 92 5.20 11.69 -7.15
CA ALA A 92 4.91 11.27 -8.52
C ALA A 92 4.94 9.73 -8.62
N ASP A 93 3.91 9.08 -8.10
CA ASP A 93 3.65 7.67 -8.33
C ASP A 93 2.19 7.49 -8.74
N THR A 94 1.91 7.84 -9.95
CA THR A 94 0.91 7.31 -10.90
C THR A 94 0.82 8.28 -12.06
N ALA A 95 1.23 7.85 -13.24
CA ALA A 95 1.04 8.60 -14.46
C ALA A 95 -0.45 8.71 -14.79
N ALA A 96 -1.12 9.76 -14.32
CA ALA A 96 -2.36 10.21 -14.92
C ALA A 96 -2.04 10.83 -16.28
N PRO A 97 -2.88 10.68 -17.32
CA PRO A 97 -2.68 11.36 -18.59
C PRO A 97 -2.74 12.87 -18.34
N ALA A 98 -1.58 13.51 -18.44
CA ALA A 98 -1.41 14.93 -18.23
C ALA A 98 -2.35 15.74 -19.13
N LYS A 99 -3.00 16.77 -18.57
CA LYS A 99 -3.48 17.91 -19.35
C LYS A 99 -2.38 18.27 -20.35
N ARG A 100 -2.71 18.47 -21.62
CA ARG A 100 -1.80 18.83 -22.71
C ARG A 100 -0.90 20.01 -22.29
N GLY A 101 0.18 19.71 -21.59
CA GLY A 101 1.23 20.64 -21.26
C GLY A 101 2.04 20.94 -22.52
N GLY A 102 2.54 22.17 -22.66
CA GLY A 102 3.36 22.58 -23.79
C GLY A 102 4.62 21.72 -23.93
N LEU A 103 5.36 21.92 -25.04
CA LEU A 103 6.59 21.17 -25.37
C LEU A 103 7.59 21.08 -24.19
N LEU A 104 7.69 22.12 -23.38
CA LEU A 104 8.55 22.17 -22.19
C LEU A 104 8.14 21.16 -21.11
N HIS A 105 6.84 20.91 -20.92
CA HIS A 105 6.34 19.90 -19.96
C HIS A 105 6.69 18.49 -20.43
N ARG A 106 6.51 18.22 -21.72
CA ARG A 106 6.88 16.92 -22.31
C ARG A 106 8.38 16.65 -22.24
N LEU A 107 9.22 17.67 -22.41
CA LEU A 107 10.66 17.55 -22.26
C LEU A 107 11.06 17.30 -20.79
N ALA A 108 10.42 17.97 -19.84
CA ALA A 108 10.66 17.76 -18.41
C ALA A 108 10.25 16.34 -17.97
N ASP A 109 9.10 15.85 -18.43
CA ASP A 109 8.64 14.48 -18.17
C ASP A 109 9.60 13.44 -18.76
N SER A 110 10.07 13.68 -20.00
CA SER A 110 11.04 12.80 -20.65
C SER A 110 12.37 12.78 -19.91
N ALA A 111 12.86 13.94 -19.46
CA ALA A 111 14.09 14.04 -18.67
C ALA A 111 13.95 13.33 -17.33
N TYR A 112 12.81 13.50 -16.64
CA TYR A 112 12.51 12.79 -15.38
C TYR A 112 12.55 11.28 -15.54
N ILE A 113 11.91 10.75 -16.58
CA ILE A 113 11.88 9.32 -16.88
C ILE A 113 13.29 8.81 -17.20
N TYR A 114 14.06 9.57 -17.98
CA TYR A 114 15.44 9.21 -18.31
C TYR A 114 16.31 9.12 -17.05
N LEU A 115 16.19 10.08 -16.14
CA LEU A 115 16.89 10.09 -14.87
C LEU A 115 16.47 8.91 -13.98
N ARG A 116 15.18 8.52 -13.99
CA ARG A 116 14.67 7.36 -13.26
C ARG A 116 15.26 6.06 -13.82
N LEU A 117 15.28 5.88 -15.13
CA LEU A 117 15.91 4.71 -15.76
C LEU A 117 17.42 4.60 -15.44
N TRP A 118 18.10 5.73 -15.31
CA TRP A 118 19.50 5.78 -14.91
C TRP A 118 19.70 5.36 -13.45
N THR A 119 18.85 5.81 -12.57
CA THR A 119 18.85 5.39 -11.16
C THR A 119 18.62 3.88 -11.04
N ASP A 120 17.64 3.35 -11.77
CA ASP A 120 17.35 1.92 -11.82
C ASP A 120 18.57 1.11 -12.30
N ARG A 121 19.24 1.57 -13.35
CA ARG A 121 20.44 0.91 -13.88
C ARG A 121 21.64 1.00 -12.91
N SER A 122 21.78 2.12 -12.22
CA SER A 122 22.80 2.30 -11.17
C SER A 122 22.58 1.30 -10.03
N PHE A 123 21.35 1.19 -9.54
CA PHE A 123 20.98 0.21 -8.52
C PHE A 123 21.28 -1.22 -8.98
N GLN A 124 20.84 -1.61 -10.19
CA GLN A 124 21.13 -2.93 -10.74
C GLN A 124 22.62 -3.26 -10.75
N HIS A 125 23.44 -2.30 -11.20
CA HIS A 125 24.89 -2.49 -11.31
C HIS A 125 25.54 -2.72 -9.94
N LEU A 126 25.15 -1.91 -8.95
CA LEU A 126 25.63 -2.05 -7.58
C LEU A 126 25.12 -3.34 -6.93
N ALA A 127 23.85 -3.68 -7.15
CA ALA A 127 23.29 -4.93 -6.63
C ALA A 127 24.06 -6.15 -7.17
N VAL A 128 24.29 -6.23 -8.48
CA VAL A 128 25.07 -7.34 -9.08
C VAL A 128 26.52 -7.34 -8.56
N ARG A 129 27.13 -6.17 -8.38
CA ARG A 129 28.48 -6.07 -7.81
C ARG A 129 28.52 -6.60 -6.36
N GLU A 130 27.51 -6.30 -5.58
CA GLU A 130 27.41 -6.77 -4.19
C GLU A 130 27.09 -8.26 -4.13
N LEU A 131 26.19 -8.75 -4.99
CA LEU A 131 25.87 -10.18 -5.12
C LEU A 131 27.12 -11.04 -5.39
N LYS A 132 28.07 -10.55 -6.19
CA LYS A 132 29.33 -11.25 -6.48
C LYS A 132 30.24 -11.44 -5.25
N LYS A 133 29.99 -10.72 -4.16
CA LYS A 133 30.75 -10.82 -2.91
C LYS A 133 30.10 -11.75 -1.89
N LEU A 134 28.84 -12.15 -2.15
CA LEU A 134 28.11 -13.03 -1.27
C LEU A 134 28.55 -14.49 -1.47
N GLU A 135 28.66 -15.21 -0.38
CA GLU A 135 28.85 -16.65 -0.40
C GLU A 135 27.49 -17.34 -0.55
N GLY A 136 27.38 -18.20 -1.55
CA GLY A 136 26.15 -18.95 -1.85
C GLY A 136 26.29 -20.45 -1.55
N PRO A 137 25.28 -21.25 -1.95
CA PRO A 137 24.01 -20.80 -2.47
C PRO A 137 23.04 -20.31 -1.38
N PHE A 138 22.15 -19.39 -1.77
CA PHE A 138 20.90 -19.13 -1.06
C PHE A 138 19.84 -20.13 -1.53
N ASP A 139 18.97 -20.58 -0.63
CA ASP A 139 17.86 -21.46 -1.00
C ASP A 139 16.84 -20.71 -1.87
N VAL A 140 16.57 -19.46 -1.53
CA VAL A 140 15.68 -18.60 -2.28
C VAL A 140 16.18 -17.17 -2.41
N VAL A 141 15.96 -16.54 -3.58
CA VAL A 141 15.96 -15.09 -3.75
C VAL A 141 14.52 -14.60 -3.94
N PHE A 142 14.09 -13.70 -3.06
CA PHE A 142 12.82 -12.99 -3.16
C PHE A 142 13.09 -11.56 -3.62
N SER A 143 12.51 -11.16 -4.75
CA SER A 143 12.66 -9.80 -5.29
C SER A 143 11.31 -9.13 -5.43
N THR A 144 11.15 -7.87 -4.96
CA THR A 144 9.86 -7.18 -4.99
C THR A 144 9.91 -5.88 -5.79
N TYR A 145 9.05 -5.78 -6.81
CA TYR A 145 8.88 -4.61 -7.67
C TYR A 145 8.24 -3.44 -6.88
N ALA A 146 8.58 -2.16 -7.08
CA ALA A 146 9.40 -1.51 -8.09
C ALA A 146 10.77 -1.11 -7.50
N PRO A 147 11.79 -0.84 -8.30
CA PRO A 147 11.84 -0.76 -9.77
C PRO A 147 12.16 -2.11 -10.46
N LEU A 148 12.21 -2.10 -11.81
CA LEU A 148 12.51 -3.31 -12.60
C LEU A 148 13.89 -3.91 -12.30
N SER A 149 14.83 -3.10 -11.89
CA SER A 149 16.22 -3.49 -11.58
C SER A 149 16.34 -4.52 -10.47
N VAL A 150 15.37 -4.59 -9.54
CA VAL A 150 15.37 -5.59 -8.45
C VAL A 150 15.24 -7.01 -9.01
N HIS A 151 14.31 -7.21 -9.98
CA HIS A 151 14.13 -8.50 -10.63
C HIS A 151 15.29 -8.86 -11.56
N GLN A 152 15.92 -7.86 -12.19
CA GLN A 152 17.11 -8.10 -13.02
C GLN A 152 18.30 -8.54 -12.17
N ALA A 153 18.47 -8.00 -10.95
CA ALA A 153 19.48 -8.45 -10.02
C ALA A 153 19.19 -9.88 -9.52
N ALA A 154 17.93 -10.19 -9.19
CA ALA A 154 17.51 -11.53 -8.79
C ALA A 154 17.68 -12.56 -9.92
N PHE A 155 17.37 -12.19 -11.14
CA PHE A 155 17.63 -13.02 -12.32
C PHE A 155 19.13 -13.37 -12.44
N TRP A 156 20.01 -12.39 -12.20
CA TRP A 156 21.44 -12.62 -12.17
C TRP A 156 21.82 -13.62 -11.04
N ALA A 157 21.28 -13.47 -9.84
CA ALA A 157 21.54 -14.37 -8.72
C ALA A 157 21.11 -15.81 -9.03
N LYS A 158 19.93 -16.02 -9.62
CA LYS A 158 19.45 -17.34 -10.08
C LYS A 158 20.36 -17.91 -11.17
N LYS A 159 20.70 -17.13 -12.19
CA LYS A 159 21.52 -17.58 -13.33
C LYS A 159 22.97 -17.89 -12.96
N SER A 160 23.54 -17.22 -11.98
CA SER A 160 24.90 -17.49 -11.51
C SER A 160 25.00 -18.66 -10.53
N GLY A 161 23.88 -19.27 -10.14
CA GLY A 161 23.84 -20.33 -9.13
C GLY A 161 23.99 -19.80 -7.69
N LEU A 162 23.96 -18.47 -7.48
CA LEU A 162 24.01 -17.89 -6.14
C LEU A 162 22.71 -18.14 -5.36
N ALA A 163 21.58 -18.31 -6.05
CA ALA A 163 20.32 -18.71 -5.45
C ALA A 163 19.69 -19.89 -6.22
N ARG A 164 19.12 -20.85 -5.49
CA ARG A 164 18.46 -22.05 -6.06
C ARG A 164 17.10 -21.71 -6.65
N LEU A 165 16.27 -21.01 -5.87
CA LEU A 165 14.93 -20.59 -6.27
C LEU A 165 14.86 -19.07 -6.43
N TRP A 166 13.98 -18.61 -7.32
CA TRP A 166 13.66 -17.19 -7.50
C TRP A 166 12.16 -16.94 -7.46
N ILE A 167 11.71 -16.17 -6.48
CA ILE A 167 10.35 -15.66 -6.36
C ILE A 167 10.34 -14.18 -6.76
N ALA A 168 9.59 -13.84 -7.82
CA ALA A 168 9.44 -12.48 -8.30
C ALA A 168 8.07 -11.92 -7.87
N ASP A 169 8.08 -10.92 -6.99
CA ASP A 169 6.91 -10.34 -6.34
C ASP A 169 6.54 -8.97 -6.91
N PHE A 170 5.25 -8.76 -7.14
CA PHE A 170 4.69 -7.53 -7.70
C PHE A 170 3.69 -6.90 -6.73
N ARG A 171 4.01 -5.71 -6.26
CA ARG A 171 3.13 -4.89 -5.42
C ARG A 171 2.48 -3.73 -6.19
N ASP A 172 2.99 -3.42 -7.37
CA ASP A 172 2.54 -2.36 -8.25
C ASP A 172 2.50 -2.87 -9.69
N GLU A 173 1.67 -2.25 -10.53
CA GLU A 173 1.59 -2.56 -11.95
C GLU A 173 2.91 -2.21 -12.67
N VAL A 174 3.36 -3.10 -13.56
CA VAL A 174 4.50 -2.84 -14.43
C VAL A 174 4.03 -1.97 -15.61
N GLY A 175 3.96 -0.68 -15.39
CA GLY A 175 3.64 0.29 -16.45
C GLY A 175 4.88 0.88 -17.09
N MET A 176 4.86 1.04 -18.43
CA MET A 176 5.86 1.83 -19.16
C MET A 176 5.26 3.17 -19.54
N PRO A 177 5.98 4.27 -19.28
CA PRO A 177 5.45 5.63 -19.49
C PRO A 177 5.21 5.97 -20.96
N PHE A 178 5.79 5.21 -21.89
CA PHE A 178 5.67 5.43 -23.31
C PHE A 178 5.40 4.15 -24.09
N ARG A 179 4.53 4.20 -25.08
CA ARG A 179 4.19 3.05 -25.94
C ARG A 179 5.40 2.45 -26.67
N TRP A 180 6.39 3.23 -27.01
CA TRP A 180 7.60 2.72 -27.65
C TRP A 180 8.47 1.85 -26.73
N LEU A 181 8.24 1.86 -25.40
CA LEU A 181 8.85 0.95 -24.40
C LEU A 181 8.09 -0.38 -24.24
N GLU A 182 6.90 -0.53 -24.82
CA GLU A 182 6.13 -1.77 -24.73
C GLU A 182 6.90 -3.02 -25.20
N PRO A 183 7.73 -2.99 -26.27
CA PRO A 183 8.54 -4.15 -26.65
C PRO A 183 9.54 -4.55 -25.57
N PHE A 184 10.10 -3.57 -24.84
CA PHE A 184 10.99 -3.81 -23.72
C PHE A 184 10.21 -4.44 -22.55
N GLN A 185 9.05 -3.92 -22.21
CA GLN A 185 8.17 -4.48 -21.19
C GLN A 185 7.79 -5.94 -21.51
N ARG A 186 7.38 -6.21 -22.75
CA ARG A 186 7.06 -7.59 -23.22
C ARG A 186 8.26 -8.54 -23.11
N ARG A 187 9.46 -8.08 -23.49
CA ARG A 187 10.69 -8.86 -23.33
C ARG A 187 10.99 -9.14 -21.85
N TYR A 188 10.84 -8.12 -21.01
CA TYR A 188 11.04 -8.24 -19.58
C TYR A 188 10.05 -9.22 -18.93
N MET A 189 8.76 -9.11 -19.22
CA MET A 189 7.74 -10.03 -18.71
C MET A 189 7.98 -11.47 -19.18
N ARG A 190 8.45 -11.64 -20.42
CA ARG A 190 8.83 -12.97 -20.94
C ARG A 190 10.04 -13.54 -20.18
N MET A 191 11.02 -12.73 -19.85
CA MET A 191 12.18 -13.13 -19.04
C MET A 191 11.74 -13.62 -17.67
N LEU A 192 10.85 -12.90 -16.99
CA LEU A 192 10.28 -13.30 -15.69
C LEU A 192 9.57 -14.65 -15.80
N ARG A 193 8.59 -14.78 -16.70
CA ARG A 193 7.82 -16.04 -16.90
C ARG A 193 8.71 -17.26 -17.18
N LYS A 194 9.84 -17.05 -17.83
CA LYS A 194 10.74 -18.15 -18.21
C LYS A 194 11.69 -18.56 -17.09
N ASN A 195 12.03 -17.67 -16.15
CA ASN A 195 13.16 -17.88 -15.27
C ASN A 195 12.84 -17.76 -13.78
N ALA A 196 11.74 -17.11 -13.39
CA ALA A 196 11.26 -17.14 -12.03
C ALA A 196 10.56 -18.47 -11.75
N ASP A 197 10.83 -19.06 -10.60
CA ASP A 197 10.21 -20.31 -10.18
C ASP A 197 8.79 -20.04 -9.66
N LEU A 198 8.55 -18.83 -9.11
CA LEU A 198 7.22 -18.39 -8.73
C LEU A 198 7.07 -16.88 -8.99
N LEU A 199 5.90 -16.52 -9.48
CA LEU A 199 5.46 -15.13 -9.60
C LEU A 199 4.40 -14.85 -8.53
N THR A 200 4.57 -13.78 -7.76
CA THR A 200 3.56 -13.38 -6.78
C THR A 200 3.08 -11.95 -7.02
N ALA A 201 1.84 -11.67 -6.65
CA ALA A 201 1.31 -10.32 -6.67
C ALA A 201 0.42 -10.05 -5.45
N VAL A 202 0.25 -8.78 -5.12
CA VAL A 202 -0.53 -8.34 -3.94
C VAL A 202 -2.02 -8.59 -4.05
N SER A 203 -2.52 -8.89 -5.26
CA SER A 203 -3.94 -9.13 -5.52
C SER A 203 -4.14 -10.03 -6.76
N ASN A 204 -5.27 -10.71 -6.82
CA ASN A 204 -5.65 -11.50 -8.00
C ASN A 204 -5.88 -10.60 -9.23
N GLY A 205 -6.42 -9.40 -9.03
CA GLY A 205 -6.59 -8.44 -10.11
C GLY A 205 -5.26 -8.03 -10.75
N PHE A 206 -4.17 -7.92 -9.98
CA PHE A 206 -2.83 -7.71 -10.56
C PHE A 206 -2.30 -8.93 -11.30
N LEU A 207 -2.53 -10.14 -10.80
CA LEU A 207 -2.18 -11.37 -11.51
C LEU A 207 -2.91 -11.45 -12.86
N GLU A 208 -4.20 -11.10 -12.89
CA GLU A 208 -5.00 -11.04 -14.11
C GLU A 208 -4.45 -10.01 -15.10
N MET A 209 -4.20 -8.77 -14.65
CA MET A 209 -3.70 -7.69 -15.50
C MET A 209 -2.32 -7.97 -16.10
N MET A 210 -1.47 -8.72 -15.38
CA MET A 210 -0.14 -9.11 -15.84
C MET A 210 -0.12 -10.44 -16.60
N ASP A 211 -1.29 -11.06 -16.81
CA ASP A 211 -1.43 -12.38 -17.44
C ASP A 211 -0.63 -13.48 -16.69
N PHE A 212 -0.76 -13.48 -15.35
CA PHE A 212 -0.15 -14.46 -14.44
C PHE A 212 -1.19 -15.26 -13.65
N SER A 213 -2.48 -15.11 -13.94
CA SER A 213 -3.56 -15.75 -13.20
C SER A 213 -3.46 -17.28 -13.12
N GLN A 214 -2.83 -17.92 -14.11
CA GLN A 214 -2.66 -19.37 -14.15
C GLN A 214 -1.35 -19.87 -13.49
N THR A 215 -0.34 -19.02 -13.39
CA THR A 215 1.01 -19.41 -12.95
C THR A 215 1.49 -18.65 -11.72
N GLY A 216 0.84 -17.55 -11.40
CA GLY A 216 1.17 -16.71 -10.23
C GLY A 216 0.33 -17.09 -9.02
N ARG A 217 0.82 -16.69 -7.85
CA ARG A 217 0.11 -16.86 -6.57
C ARG A 217 -0.07 -15.51 -5.88
N MET A 218 -1.24 -15.32 -5.27
CA MET A 218 -1.51 -14.10 -4.51
C MET A 218 -0.81 -14.13 -3.15
N LEU A 219 0.09 -13.18 -2.94
CA LEU A 219 0.66 -12.83 -1.66
C LEU A 219 0.28 -11.38 -1.35
N SER A 220 -0.77 -11.15 -0.59
CA SER A 220 -1.31 -9.81 -0.31
C SER A 220 -0.34 -8.94 0.49
N ASN A 221 -0.59 -7.64 0.56
CA ASN A 221 -0.08 -6.85 1.66
C ASN A 221 -0.69 -7.33 2.97
N GLY A 222 -0.13 -6.91 4.08
CA GLY A 222 -0.59 -7.36 5.38
C GLY A 222 -0.44 -6.30 6.46
N PHE A 223 -0.74 -6.70 7.68
CA PHE A 223 -0.56 -5.89 8.88
C PHE A 223 0.33 -6.61 9.89
N ASP A 224 0.81 -5.83 10.87
CA ASP A 224 1.61 -6.33 11.97
C ASP A 224 1.16 -5.62 13.25
N ARG A 225 0.56 -6.36 14.19
CA ARG A 225 0.08 -5.76 15.45
C ARG A 225 1.20 -5.18 16.31
N GLU A 226 2.45 -5.60 16.09
CA GLU A 226 3.60 -5.00 16.75
C GLU A 226 3.89 -3.55 16.32
N ASP A 227 3.24 -3.07 15.25
CA ASP A 227 3.31 -1.67 14.81
C ASP A 227 2.47 -0.74 15.69
N LEU A 228 1.50 -1.29 16.40
CA LEU A 228 0.70 -0.50 17.34
C LEU A 228 1.54 -0.13 18.56
N PRO A 229 1.55 1.15 18.95
CA PRO A 229 2.20 1.54 20.19
C PRO A 229 1.56 0.80 21.37
N GLU A 230 2.38 0.34 22.30
CA GLU A 230 1.90 -0.24 23.56
C GLU A 230 1.02 0.79 24.27
N THR A 231 -0.25 0.47 24.45
CA THR A 231 -1.16 1.29 25.25
C THR A 231 -0.91 1.00 26.71
N LYS A 232 0.02 1.71 27.31
CA LYS A 232 0.07 1.81 28.75
C LYS A 232 -1.03 2.78 29.18
N ASN A 233 -2.21 2.23 29.54
CA ASN A 233 -3.28 2.94 30.25
C ASN A 233 -3.73 4.29 29.68
N GLU A 234 -3.93 4.38 28.35
CA GLU A 234 -4.69 5.53 27.84
C GLU A 234 -6.15 5.34 28.26
N PRO A 235 -6.76 6.30 28.98
CA PRO A 235 -8.16 6.20 29.34
C PRO A 235 -9.01 6.11 28.09
N ALA A 236 -10.03 5.26 28.12
CA ALA A 236 -11.01 5.21 27.03
C ALA A 236 -11.57 6.61 26.81
N ARG A 237 -11.74 6.99 25.54
CA ARG A 237 -12.34 8.27 25.18
C ARG A 237 -13.69 8.45 25.89
N THR A 238 -13.86 9.57 26.55
CA THR A 238 -15.06 9.88 27.34
C THR A 238 -15.97 10.91 26.68
N ASP A 239 -15.57 11.49 25.54
CA ASP A 239 -16.40 12.44 24.81
C ASP A 239 -17.57 11.72 24.11
N ASP A 240 -18.69 12.42 23.96
CA ASP A 240 -19.88 11.94 23.28
C ASP A 240 -19.86 12.36 21.80
N THR A 241 -18.76 12.00 21.08
CA THR A 241 -18.58 12.30 19.66
C THR A 241 -18.45 11.04 18.83
N PHE A 242 -19.08 11.03 17.64
CA PHE A 242 -18.93 9.98 16.64
C PHE A 242 -17.84 10.39 15.65
N ARG A 243 -16.72 9.65 15.63
CA ARG A 243 -15.52 9.97 14.86
C ARG A 243 -15.40 9.10 13.62
N VAL A 244 -15.44 9.72 12.45
CA VAL A 244 -15.13 9.09 11.17
C VAL A 244 -13.74 9.57 10.73
N VAL A 245 -12.76 8.66 10.71
CA VAL A 245 -11.36 9.00 10.47
C VAL A 245 -10.93 8.57 9.08
N TYR A 246 -10.41 9.52 8.31
CA TYR A 246 -9.78 9.28 7.01
C TYR A 246 -8.31 9.70 7.06
N CYS A 247 -7.39 8.72 6.91
CA CYS A 247 -5.96 8.98 6.85
C CYS A 247 -5.42 8.70 5.45
N GLY A 248 -4.97 9.73 4.71
CA GLY A 248 -4.27 9.58 3.44
C GLY A 248 -4.68 10.54 2.35
N HIS A 249 -4.25 10.19 1.14
CA HIS A 249 -4.45 11.03 -0.04
C HIS A 249 -5.87 10.92 -0.59
N LEU A 250 -6.46 12.05 -0.86
CA LEU A 250 -7.62 12.19 -1.74
C LEU A 250 -7.13 12.46 -3.17
N LYS A 251 -7.94 12.19 -4.14
CA LYS A 251 -7.66 12.50 -5.53
C LYS A 251 -8.95 12.82 -6.24
N GLU A 252 -9.06 14.06 -6.69
CA GLU A 252 -10.15 14.46 -7.55
C GLU A 252 -10.02 13.76 -8.92
N GLY A 253 -11.12 13.29 -9.45
CA GLY A 253 -11.16 12.62 -10.74
C GLY A 253 -12.50 12.81 -11.43
N ARG A 254 -12.49 12.58 -12.74
CA ARG A 254 -13.71 12.45 -13.55
C ARG A 254 -14.10 10.98 -13.65
N ARG A 255 -15.35 10.70 -14.05
CA ARG A 255 -15.83 9.36 -14.36
C ARG A 255 -14.80 8.61 -15.23
N ASN A 256 -14.49 7.35 -14.88
CA ASN A 256 -13.50 6.49 -15.53
C ASN A 256 -12.01 6.92 -15.37
N VAL A 257 -11.70 7.74 -14.38
CA VAL A 257 -10.33 8.05 -13.98
C VAL A 257 -10.16 7.66 -12.52
N ALA A 258 -8.99 7.10 -12.19
CA ALA A 258 -8.66 6.78 -10.80
C ALA A 258 -8.89 8.01 -9.91
N CYS A 259 -9.92 7.96 -9.07
CA CYS A 259 -10.23 9.01 -8.11
C CYS A 259 -10.49 8.40 -6.74
N ARG A 260 -10.41 9.23 -5.70
CA ARG A 260 -10.73 8.86 -4.32
C ARG A 260 -11.81 9.82 -3.83
N ASP A 261 -13.07 9.39 -3.98
CA ASP A 261 -14.24 10.17 -3.60
C ASP A 261 -14.87 9.57 -2.35
N ILE A 262 -14.93 10.34 -1.27
CA ILE A 262 -15.53 9.94 0.01
C ILE A 262 -16.90 10.55 0.25
N ARG A 263 -17.39 11.37 -0.68
CA ARG A 263 -18.71 12.03 -0.55
C ARG A 263 -19.90 11.08 -0.38
N PRO A 264 -19.87 9.83 -0.91
CA PRO A 264 -20.95 8.88 -0.59
C PRO A 264 -21.16 8.69 0.91
N MET A 265 -20.07 8.54 1.69
CA MET A 265 -20.17 8.45 3.15
C MET A 265 -20.68 9.74 3.78
N PHE A 266 -20.19 10.88 3.32
CA PHE A 266 -20.63 12.18 3.85
C PHE A 266 -22.12 12.43 3.62
N ARG A 267 -22.65 12.04 2.44
CA ARG A 267 -24.09 12.11 2.16
C ARG A 267 -24.90 11.17 3.06
N ALA A 268 -24.39 9.96 3.33
CA ALA A 268 -25.06 9.03 4.25
C ALA A 268 -25.10 9.58 5.68
N LEU A 269 -24.00 10.20 6.15
CA LEU A 269 -23.96 10.87 7.47
C LEU A 269 -24.91 12.08 7.52
N LYS A 270 -24.94 12.92 6.49
CA LYS A 270 -25.86 14.06 6.43
C LYS A 270 -27.32 13.60 6.47
N LYS A 271 -27.67 12.59 5.68
CA LYS A 271 -29.02 12.00 5.68
C LYS A 271 -29.41 11.45 7.04
N ALA A 272 -28.46 10.80 7.76
CA ALA A 272 -28.69 10.32 9.10
C ALA A 272 -28.88 11.48 10.11
N ALA A 273 -28.12 12.55 9.97
CA ALA A 273 -28.28 13.76 10.78
C ALA A 273 -29.65 14.44 10.54
N ASP A 274 -30.08 14.54 9.29
CA ASP A 274 -31.40 15.09 8.91
C ASP A 274 -32.56 14.23 9.45
N ALA A 275 -32.31 12.93 9.63
CA ALA A 275 -33.25 12.00 10.28
C ALA A 275 -33.14 11.97 11.81
N ASN A 276 -32.40 12.90 12.43
CA ASN A 276 -32.13 13.00 13.87
C ASN A 276 -31.48 11.76 14.51
N LEU A 277 -30.75 10.96 13.72
CA LEU A 277 -29.95 9.85 14.22
C LEU A 277 -28.58 10.30 14.76
N LEU A 278 -28.15 11.52 14.50
CA LEU A 278 -26.89 12.08 14.99
C LEU A 278 -26.98 13.61 14.97
N SER A 279 -26.57 14.28 16.05
CA SER A 279 -26.36 15.71 16.02
C SER A 279 -25.05 16.06 15.28
N LEU A 280 -25.05 17.12 14.47
CA LEU A 280 -23.82 17.61 13.83
C LEU A 280 -22.76 18.07 14.86
N GLU A 281 -23.18 18.47 16.05
CA GLU A 281 -22.27 18.79 17.16
C GLU A 281 -21.52 17.58 17.68
N GLN A 282 -22.10 16.39 17.53
CA GLN A 282 -21.48 15.12 17.94
C GLN A 282 -20.62 14.49 16.83
N LEU A 283 -20.76 14.93 15.57
CA LEU A 283 -19.99 14.38 14.46
C LEU A 283 -18.60 15.00 14.38
N ARG A 284 -17.58 14.16 14.20
CA ARG A 284 -16.21 14.58 13.86
C ARG A 284 -15.73 13.84 12.61
N LEU A 285 -15.43 14.60 11.56
CA LEU A 285 -14.80 14.13 10.34
C LEU A 285 -13.31 14.40 10.44
N VAL A 286 -12.57 13.42 10.95
CA VAL A 286 -11.14 13.56 11.23
C VAL A 286 -10.34 13.24 9.99
N TYR A 287 -9.50 14.19 9.57
CA TYR A 287 -8.63 14.06 8.40
C TYR A 287 -7.16 14.15 8.75
N CYS A 288 -6.35 13.24 8.20
CA CYS A 288 -4.90 13.41 8.15
C CYS A 288 -4.35 13.05 6.77
N GLY A 289 -3.79 14.05 6.10
CA GLY A 289 -3.27 13.92 4.73
C GLY A 289 -2.78 15.24 4.17
N ASP A 290 -2.42 15.22 2.89
CA ASP A 290 -1.86 16.39 2.21
C ASP A 290 -2.94 17.22 1.47
N GLU A 291 -4.20 16.77 1.39
CA GLU A 291 -5.29 17.38 0.61
C GLU A 291 -6.40 17.96 1.50
N SER A 292 -6.04 18.70 2.52
CA SER A 292 -6.95 19.33 3.50
C SER A 292 -8.05 20.18 2.85
N GLU A 293 -7.70 20.96 1.84
CA GLU A 293 -8.66 21.80 1.10
C GLU A 293 -9.71 20.96 0.37
N LEU A 294 -9.29 19.87 -0.28
CA LEU A 294 -10.20 18.97 -0.99
C LEU A 294 -11.13 18.24 -0.02
N PHE A 295 -10.61 17.81 1.14
CA PHE A 295 -11.42 17.17 2.17
C PHE A 295 -12.50 18.11 2.70
N ARG A 296 -12.13 19.37 3.01
CA ARG A 296 -13.08 20.41 3.43
C ARG A 296 -14.10 20.71 2.34
N ALA A 297 -13.68 20.81 1.08
CA ALA A 297 -14.59 21.05 -0.04
C ALA A 297 -15.63 19.92 -0.16
N TYR A 298 -15.22 18.65 -0.02
CA TYR A 298 -16.15 17.52 -0.04
C TYR A 298 -17.13 17.53 1.15
N ALA A 299 -16.67 17.95 2.33
CA ALA A 299 -17.52 18.11 3.50
C ALA A 299 -18.52 19.26 3.31
N ALA A 300 -18.07 20.42 2.77
CA ALA A 300 -18.92 21.57 2.47
C ALA A 300 -20.00 21.26 1.45
N GLU A 301 -19.69 20.52 0.36
CA GLU A 301 -20.68 20.05 -0.62
C GLU A 301 -21.80 19.21 0.02
N CYS A 302 -21.52 18.57 1.15
CA CYS A 302 -22.47 17.76 1.90
C CYS A 302 -23.07 18.47 3.13
N GLY A 303 -22.74 19.74 3.37
CA GLY A 303 -23.20 20.50 4.53
C GLY A 303 -22.60 20.05 5.86
N LEU A 304 -21.37 19.51 5.85
CA LEU A 304 -20.66 18.95 7.01
C LEU A 304 -19.34 19.65 7.31
N GLU A 305 -19.07 20.81 6.73
CA GLU A 305 -17.80 21.53 6.90
C GLU A 305 -17.48 21.83 8.37
N ALA A 306 -18.48 22.19 9.16
CA ALA A 306 -18.34 22.49 10.59
C ALA A 306 -17.92 21.26 11.43
N CYS A 307 -18.08 20.06 10.89
CA CYS A 307 -17.70 18.81 11.56
C CYS A 307 -16.23 18.39 11.29
N VAL A 308 -15.50 19.13 10.46
CA VAL A 308 -14.15 18.75 10.02
C VAL A 308 -13.11 19.06 11.09
N GLU A 309 -12.37 18.04 11.48
CA GLU A 309 -11.16 18.11 12.32
C GLU A 309 -9.95 17.71 11.46
N ASP A 310 -9.14 18.69 11.08
CA ASP A 310 -8.05 18.51 10.12
C ASP A 310 -6.69 18.60 10.81
N HIS A 311 -5.94 17.51 10.78
CA HIS A 311 -4.60 17.41 11.35
C HIS A 311 -3.49 17.60 10.31
N GLY A 312 -3.84 17.74 9.01
CA GLY A 312 -2.85 17.84 7.95
C GLY A 312 -1.97 16.58 7.88
N LYS A 313 -0.74 16.75 7.42
CA LYS A 313 0.22 15.66 7.33
C LYS A 313 0.86 15.35 8.68
N VAL A 314 0.60 14.17 9.19
CA VAL A 314 1.13 13.68 10.48
C VAL A 314 2.16 12.56 10.28
N SER A 315 2.87 12.18 11.35
CA SER A 315 3.71 10.98 11.37
C SER A 315 2.87 9.70 11.31
N ARG A 316 3.48 8.56 10.92
CA ARG A 316 2.77 7.27 10.94
C ARG A 316 2.24 6.93 12.33
N ALA A 317 3.02 7.14 13.38
CA ALA A 317 2.60 6.88 14.75
C ALA A 317 1.37 7.73 15.16
N ALA A 318 1.35 9.03 14.82
CA ALA A 318 0.20 9.89 15.06
C ALA A 318 -1.03 9.48 14.22
N SER A 319 -0.82 9.05 12.97
CA SER A 319 -1.91 8.50 12.14
C SER A 319 -2.53 7.25 12.76
N LEU A 320 -1.70 6.33 13.28
CA LEU A 320 -2.20 5.12 13.97
C LEU A 320 -2.96 5.47 15.26
N ALA A 321 -2.51 6.48 16.00
CA ALA A 321 -3.23 6.96 17.19
C ALA A 321 -4.62 7.50 16.83
N LEU A 322 -4.74 8.36 15.81
CA LEU A 322 -6.03 8.87 15.34
C LEU A 322 -6.96 7.75 14.85
N GLN A 323 -6.41 6.75 14.15
CA GLN A 323 -7.19 5.60 13.69
C GLN A 323 -7.75 4.77 14.86
N ARG A 324 -7.02 4.62 15.96
CA ARG A 324 -7.49 3.92 17.16
C ARG A 324 -8.65 4.62 17.85
N GLU A 325 -8.68 5.95 17.81
CA GLU A 325 -9.76 6.76 18.36
C GLU A 325 -11.03 6.80 17.49
N ALA A 326 -10.98 6.25 16.28
CA ALA A 326 -12.10 6.21 15.38
C ALA A 326 -13.26 5.35 15.90
N ASP A 327 -14.48 5.75 15.58
CA ASP A 327 -15.65 4.88 15.63
C ASP A 327 -15.83 4.17 14.30
N VAL A 328 -15.48 4.85 13.19
CA VAL A 328 -15.46 4.30 11.83
C VAL A 328 -14.19 4.75 11.11
N LEU A 329 -13.54 3.81 10.44
CA LEU A 329 -12.42 4.09 9.55
C LEU A 329 -12.92 4.22 8.11
N LEU A 330 -12.67 5.38 7.52
CA LEU A 330 -13.08 5.67 6.15
C LEU A 330 -11.89 5.53 5.22
N MET A 331 -12.10 4.88 4.08
CA MET A 331 -11.12 4.78 3.01
C MET A 331 -11.76 5.03 1.64
N ALA A 332 -10.93 5.34 0.67
CA ALA A 332 -11.34 5.48 -0.72
C ALA A 332 -10.40 4.74 -1.65
N SER A 333 -10.98 4.16 -2.71
CA SER A 333 -10.26 3.42 -3.73
C SER A 333 -10.91 3.63 -5.09
N TRP A 334 -10.42 2.93 -6.11
CA TRP A 334 -11.03 2.89 -7.44
C TRP A 334 -10.98 1.48 -8.02
N TYR A 335 -11.95 1.17 -8.91
CA TYR A 335 -12.00 -0.08 -9.63
C TYR A 335 -12.42 0.18 -11.08
N LEU A 336 -11.45 0.08 -11.98
CA LEU A 336 -11.58 0.45 -13.39
C LEU A 336 -11.18 -0.74 -14.28
N ARG A 337 -11.73 -0.81 -15.50
CA ARG A 337 -11.39 -1.85 -16.47
C ARG A 337 -9.89 -1.98 -16.73
N GLY A 338 -9.18 -0.86 -16.75
CA GLY A 338 -7.75 -0.83 -16.99
C GLY A 338 -6.90 -0.86 -15.71
N GLN A 339 -7.51 -0.86 -14.53
CA GLN A 339 -6.82 -0.83 -13.23
C GLN A 339 -7.60 -1.64 -12.20
N LYS A 340 -7.46 -2.95 -12.28
CA LYS A 340 -8.04 -3.90 -11.32
C LYS A 340 -7.06 -4.19 -10.18
N GLY A 341 -7.57 -4.77 -9.09
CA GLY A 341 -6.77 -5.35 -8.02
C GLY A 341 -6.12 -4.34 -7.08
N ILE A 342 -6.69 -3.14 -6.94
CA ILE A 342 -6.18 -2.12 -6.04
C ILE A 342 -6.59 -2.45 -4.59
N LEU A 343 -5.78 -3.28 -3.93
CA LEU A 343 -5.84 -3.50 -2.48
C LEU A 343 -4.86 -2.55 -1.78
N THR A 344 -5.38 -1.45 -1.27
CA THR A 344 -4.55 -0.41 -0.66
C THR A 344 -3.95 -0.87 0.67
N GLY A 345 -2.73 -0.41 1.01
CA GLY A 345 -2.10 -0.72 2.30
C GLY A 345 -2.94 -0.29 3.53
N LYS A 346 -3.82 0.69 3.36
CA LYS A 346 -4.74 1.16 4.43
C LYS A 346 -5.74 0.10 4.87
N LEU A 347 -6.24 -0.72 3.95
CA LEU A 347 -7.13 -1.82 4.30
C LEU A 347 -6.51 -2.69 5.38
N PHE A 348 -5.25 -3.08 5.18
CA PHE A 348 -4.53 -3.93 6.10
C PHE A 348 -4.15 -3.21 7.40
N GLU A 349 -3.81 -1.92 7.33
CA GLU A 349 -3.57 -1.09 8.49
C GLU A 349 -4.84 -0.97 9.35
N TYR A 350 -6.01 -0.81 8.71
CA TYR A 350 -7.30 -0.74 9.40
C TYR A 350 -7.73 -2.08 10.05
N MET A 351 -7.26 -3.21 9.53
CA MET A 351 -7.48 -4.51 10.16
C MET A 351 -6.87 -4.61 11.57
N MET A 352 -5.82 -3.83 11.87
CA MET A 352 -5.22 -3.78 13.21
C MET A 352 -6.08 -3.03 14.24
N MET A 353 -7.00 -2.18 13.79
CA MET A 353 -7.69 -1.21 14.65
C MET A 353 -8.96 -1.75 15.30
N ASP A 354 -9.46 -2.89 14.85
CA ASP A 354 -10.73 -3.48 15.30
C ASP A 354 -11.93 -2.51 15.23
N LYS A 355 -11.98 -1.73 14.12
CA LYS A 355 -13.02 -0.75 13.87
C LYS A 355 -13.74 -1.05 12.56
N PRO A 356 -15.04 -0.72 12.44
CA PRO A 356 -15.74 -0.81 11.17
C PRO A 356 -15.04 0.00 10.09
N VAL A 357 -14.87 -0.58 8.90
CA VAL A 357 -14.28 0.06 7.74
C VAL A 357 -15.36 0.35 6.70
N ILE A 358 -15.47 1.60 6.30
CA ILE A 358 -16.28 1.98 5.14
C ILE A 358 -15.35 2.37 4.02
N CYS A 359 -15.52 1.74 2.87
CA CYS A 359 -14.80 2.09 1.66
C CYS A 359 -15.72 2.70 0.62
N CYS A 360 -15.31 3.82 0.03
CA CYS A 360 -15.94 4.38 -1.16
C CYS A 360 -15.05 4.08 -2.37
N THR A 361 -15.55 3.27 -3.31
CA THR A 361 -14.81 2.88 -4.51
C THR A 361 -15.40 3.54 -5.74
N ALA A 362 -14.62 4.42 -6.35
CA ALA A 362 -14.99 5.07 -7.61
C ALA A 362 -14.66 4.18 -8.81
N GLY A 363 -15.38 4.32 -9.91
CA GLY A 363 -15.05 3.67 -11.16
C GLY A 363 -16.21 3.06 -11.91
N ASP A 364 -15.88 2.30 -12.96
CA ASP A 364 -16.83 1.76 -13.94
C ASP A 364 -17.11 0.26 -13.79
N LEU A 365 -16.49 -0.37 -12.79
CA LEU A 365 -16.69 -1.79 -12.47
C LEU A 365 -17.21 -1.97 -11.04
N ALA A 366 -18.10 -2.96 -10.88
CA ALA A 366 -18.57 -3.45 -9.58
C ALA A 366 -17.95 -4.81 -9.25
N GLY A 367 -17.99 -5.20 -7.97
CA GLY A 367 -17.46 -6.48 -7.51
C GLY A 367 -15.95 -6.47 -7.32
N SER A 368 -15.39 -5.35 -6.83
CA SER A 368 -13.96 -5.23 -6.55
C SER A 368 -13.48 -6.26 -5.53
N GLU A 369 -12.24 -6.67 -5.66
CA GLU A 369 -11.56 -7.55 -4.69
C GLU A 369 -11.57 -6.94 -3.28
N LEU A 370 -11.52 -5.62 -3.17
CA LEU A 370 -11.64 -4.90 -1.90
C LEU A 370 -13.02 -5.08 -1.25
N LYS A 371 -14.11 -5.05 -2.03
CA LYS A 371 -15.47 -5.36 -1.55
C LYS A 371 -15.57 -6.80 -1.04
N GLN A 372 -14.95 -7.73 -1.77
CA GLN A 372 -14.91 -9.14 -1.37
C GLN A 372 -14.15 -9.32 -0.05
N VAL A 373 -12.97 -8.71 0.11
CA VAL A 373 -12.16 -8.79 1.34
C VAL A 373 -12.93 -8.23 2.55
N LEU A 374 -13.60 -7.08 2.40
CA LEU A 374 -14.40 -6.51 3.49
C LEU A 374 -15.57 -7.41 3.89
N ALA A 375 -16.25 -8.04 2.94
CA ALA A 375 -17.33 -8.99 3.19
C ALA A 375 -16.83 -10.30 3.82
N GLU A 376 -15.71 -10.85 3.32
CA GLU A 376 -15.10 -12.07 3.84
C GLU A 376 -14.61 -11.92 5.27
N THR A 377 -14.02 -10.77 5.59
CA THR A 377 -13.48 -10.46 6.91
C THR A 377 -14.54 -9.96 7.90
N GLY A 378 -15.71 -9.55 7.40
CA GLY A 378 -16.73 -8.89 8.21
C GLY A 378 -16.28 -7.57 8.80
N MET A 379 -15.25 -6.93 8.20
CA MET A 379 -14.68 -5.68 8.68
C MET A 379 -15.52 -4.45 8.36
N GLY A 380 -16.50 -4.56 7.44
CA GLY A 380 -17.32 -3.40 7.08
C GLY A 380 -17.93 -3.47 5.70
N PHE A 381 -18.16 -2.31 5.08
CA PHE A 381 -18.88 -2.18 3.84
C PHE A 381 -18.11 -1.40 2.77
N CYS A 382 -18.18 -1.86 1.52
CA CYS A 382 -17.62 -1.16 0.35
C CYS A 382 -18.76 -0.67 -0.55
N CYS A 383 -18.92 0.64 -0.65
CA CYS A 383 -19.83 1.31 -1.57
C CYS A 383 -19.12 1.56 -2.90
N GLU A 384 -19.58 0.91 -3.97
CA GLU A 384 -19.03 1.03 -5.31
C GLU A 384 -19.89 1.95 -6.19
N GLU A 385 -19.27 2.94 -6.84
CA GLU A 385 -19.96 3.86 -7.74
C GLU A 385 -20.70 3.10 -8.86
N ALA A 386 -20.08 2.06 -9.41
CA ALA A 386 -20.65 1.25 -10.48
C ALA A 386 -21.87 0.42 -10.06
N ALA A 387 -22.00 0.09 -8.77
CA ALA A 387 -23.19 -0.59 -8.24
C ALA A 387 -24.40 0.38 -8.08
N GLY A 388 -24.18 1.66 -8.20
CA GLY A 388 -25.21 2.69 -8.30
C GLY A 388 -26.04 2.86 -7.03
N GLU A 389 -27.36 2.89 -7.19
CA GLU A 389 -28.30 3.18 -6.11
C GLU A 389 -28.33 2.08 -5.04
N SER A 390 -28.15 0.82 -5.42
CA SER A 390 -28.14 -0.33 -4.49
C SER A 390 -27.10 -0.17 -3.40
N ASP A 391 -25.84 0.14 -3.78
CA ASP A 391 -24.77 0.31 -2.81
C ASP A 391 -24.94 1.59 -1.97
N ARG A 392 -25.51 2.66 -2.55
CA ARG A 392 -25.81 3.88 -1.81
C ARG A 392 -26.84 3.64 -0.71
N GLN A 393 -27.95 2.96 -1.03
CA GLN A 393 -28.99 2.62 -0.05
C GLN A 393 -28.46 1.69 1.03
N THR A 394 -27.63 0.72 0.66
CA THR A 394 -26.98 -0.18 1.62
C THR A 394 -26.00 0.60 2.53
N LEU A 395 -25.22 1.54 2.00
CA LEU A 395 -24.35 2.40 2.80
C LEU A 395 -25.13 3.26 3.79
N GLU A 396 -26.26 3.84 3.36
CA GLU A 396 -27.14 4.63 4.22
C GLU A 396 -27.71 3.78 5.37
N ALA A 397 -28.20 2.58 5.05
CA ALA A 397 -28.73 1.65 6.05
C ALA A 397 -27.64 1.19 7.03
N TYR A 398 -26.45 0.85 6.52
CA TYR A 398 -25.30 0.47 7.34
C TYR A 398 -24.85 1.61 8.25
N THR A 399 -24.78 2.84 7.74
CA THR A 399 -24.42 4.03 8.53
C THR A 399 -25.46 4.30 9.63
N ALA A 400 -26.73 4.20 9.32
CA ALA A 400 -27.79 4.36 10.32
C ALA A 400 -27.73 3.30 11.42
N GLU A 401 -27.38 2.06 11.09
CA GLU A 401 -27.22 0.99 12.07
C GLU A 401 -26.00 1.23 12.96
N LEU A 402 -24.86 1.65 12.41
CA LEU A 402 -23.69 2.02 13.20
C LEU A 402 -24.00 3.15 14.19
N LEU A 403 -24.77 4.16 13.76
CA LEU A 403 -25.17 5.27 14.64
C LEU A 403 -26.11 4.83 15.77
N ARG A 404 -27.10 3.96 15.48
CA ARG A 404 -27.98 3.41 16.53
C ARG A 404 -27.17 2.62 17.58
N ARG A 405 -26.21 1.82 17.14
CA ARG A 405 -25.31 1.06 18.04
C ARG A 405 -24.45 1.99 18.88
N TRP A 406 -23.87 3.01 18.26
CA TRP A 406 -23.08 4.01 18.95
C TRP A 406 -23.89 4.71 20.03
N GLN A 407 -25.11 5.18 19.72
CA GLN A 407 -26.02 5.77 20.71
C GLN A 407 -26.39 4.78 21.81
N GLY A 408 -26.61 3.52 21.46
CA GLY A 408 -26.91 2.43 22.39
C GLY A 408 -25.69 1.91 23.16
N LYS A 409 -24.50 2.51 22.95
CA LYS A 409 -23.20 2.07 23.52
C LYS A 409 -22.94 0.57 23.28
N GLN A 410 -23.37 0.08 22.13
CA GLN A 410 -23.18 -1.30 21.69
C GLN A 410 -21.88 -1.43 20.85
N PRO A 411 -21.27 -2.61 20.76
CA PRO A 411 -20.13 -2.84 19.87
C PRO A 411 -20.49 -2.51 18.42
N LEU A 412 -19.65 -1.69 17.76
CA LEU A 412 -19.86 -1.30 16.38
C LEU A 412 -19.49 -2.42 15.39
N MET A 413 -18.51 -3.26 15.77
CA MET A 413 -18.11 -4.45 15.01
C MET A 413 -18.90 -5.67 15.51
N GLN A 414 -19.65 -6.32 14.63
CA GLN A 414 -20.43 -7.53 14.98
C GLN A 414 -20.03 -8.78 14.21
N GLU A 415 -19.64 -8.59 12.96
CA GLU A 415 -19.48 -9.69 12.01
C GLU A 415 -18.01 -10.03 11.74
N LYS A 416 -17.08 -9.40 12.48
CA LYS A 416 -15.65 -9.62 12.28
C LYS A 416 -15.32 -11.12 12.42
N LYS A 417 -14.77 -11.68 11.36
CA LYS A 417 -14.29 -13.05 11.30
C LYS A 417 -12.78 -13.05 11.54
N GLU A 418 -12.39 -13.27 12.79
CA GLU A 418 -10.98 -13.17 13.22
C GLU A 418 -10.06 -14.02 12.36
N ALA A 419 -10.41 -15.28 12.07
CA ALA A 419 -9.60 -16.16 11.22
C ALA A 419 -9.41 -15.61 9.79
N ALA A 420 -10.44 -14.94 9.25
CA ALA A 420 -10.35 -14.31 7.93
C ALA A 420 -9.50 -13.03 7.93
N VAL A 421 -9.45 -12.33 9.06
CA VAL A 421 -8.56 -11.17 9.24
C VAL A 421 -7.12 -11.63 9.45
N GLU A 422 -6.88 -12.63 10.28
CA GLU A 422 -5.55 -13.13 10.62
C GLU A 422 -4.76 -13.65 9.42
N GLN A 423 -5.41 -14.14 8.37
CA GLN A 423 -4.71 -14.55 7.14
C GLN A 423 -3.89 -13.41 6.49
N TYR A 424 -4.21 -12.14 6.81
CA TYR A 424 -3.49 -10.95 6.36
C TYR A 424 -2.41 -10.49 7.33
N HIS A 425 -2.24 -11.15 8.48
CA HIS A 425 -1.11 -10.85 9.36
C HIS A 425 0.20 -11.31 8.73
N TYR A 426 1.27 -10.52 8.84
CA TYR A 426 2.56 -10.86 8.22
C TYR A 426 3.16 -12.18 8.70
N VAL A 427 2.80 -12.66 9.88
CA VAL A 427 3.15 -14.03 10.32
C VAL A 427 2.58 -15.06 9.34
N GLN A 428 1.29 -14.97 9.03
CA GLN A 428 0.61 -15.92 8.14
C GLN A 428 1.11 -15.78 6.69
N LEU A 429 1.39 -14.55 6.24
CA LEU A 429 1.94 -14.31 4.92
C LEU A 429 3.36 -14.88 4.77
N ALA A 430 4.19 -14.76 5.81
CA ALA A 430 5.52 -15.36 5.81
C ALA A 430 5.46 -16.90 5.86
N GLN A 431 4.55 -17.48 6.65
CA GLN A 431 4.31 -18.93 6.67
C GLN A 431 3.81 -19.46 5.32
N LYS A 432 2.91 -18.70 4.66
CA LYS A 432 2.44 -19.03 3.31
C LYS A 432 3.58 -19.01 2.29
N LEU A 433 4.45 -17.99 2.38
CA LEU A 433 5.64 -17.90 1.52
C LEU A 433 6.62 -19.03 1.79
N ASP A 434 6.88 -19.36 3.05
CA ASP A 434 7.71 -20.51 3.45
C ASP A 434 7.16 -21.84 2.90
N GLY A 435 5.85 -22.06 3.02
CA GLY A 435 5.19 -23.23 2.44
C GLY A 435 5.40 -23.37 0.94
N TRP A 436 5.34 -22.26 0.20
CA TRP A 436 5.62 -22.26 -1.25
C TRP A 436 7.10 -22.52 -1.57
N ILE A 437 8.02 -21.99 -0.77
CA ILE A 437 9.46 -22.28 -0.94
C ILE A 437 9.70 -23.78 -0.75
N GLN A 438 9.12 -24.38 0.29
CA GLN A 438 9.25 -25.83 0.55
C GLN A 438 8.60 -26.69 -0.53
N GLU A 439 7.50 -26.26 -1.13
CA GLU A 439 6.84 -26.91 -2.26
C GLU A 439 7.78 -26.93 -3.48
N LEU A 440 8.32 -25.76 -3.85
CA LEU A 440 9.25 -25.61 -4.97
C LEU A 440 10.56 -26.39 -4.78
N GLU A 441 11.10 -26.44 -3.56
CA GLU A 441 12.29 -27.25 -3.24
C GLU A 441 12.06 -28.75 -3.47
N ARG A 442 10.82 -29.24 -3.22
CA ARG A 442 10.46 -30.63 -3.46
C ARG A 442 10.24 -30.96 -4.93
N GLU A 443 9.83 -29.98 -5.73
CA GLU A 443 9.66 -30.15 -7.18
C GLU A 443 11.01 -30.12 -7.93
N ASP A 444 12.03 -29.46 -7.37
CA ASP A 444 13.37 -29.32 -7.95
C ASP A 444 14.33 -30.48 -7.52
N ALA A 445 13.94 -31.28 -6.53
CA ALA A 445 14.71 -32.42 -5.98
C ALA A 445 14.41 -33.74 -6.70
#